data_0e3929b718a7756a74d0f24690081e41
#
_entry.id   0e3929b718a7756a74d0f24690081e41
#
_cell.length_a   1.000
_cell.length_b   1.000
_cell.length_c   1.000
_cell.angle_alpha   90.00
_cell.angle_beta   90.00
_cell.angle_gamma   90.00
#
_symmetry.space_group_name_H-M   'P 1'
#
loop_
_entity.id
_entity.type
_entity.pdbx_description
1 polymer ?
#
loop_
_entity_poly.entity_id
_entity_poly.type
_entity_poly.pdbx_seq_one_letter_code
_entity_poly.pdbx_strand_id
1 'polypeptide(L)'
;MKIGLLADIHGDYAALQTALERLEHFHHVDHILCAGDLVGRGPEQEKVVELIRQREIVTVKGNHDEWGYGFTPENGAFLRDLPINWQGNFAGSSVFMCHGKPGNNIWGLYRDHVSDTLLNMMLGSLRADVLVVGHTHVPMYIRVANGVVINPGSLYTFDSIRVTSHTYGVLHVPELQFELFDLTTEPSRPVPNP
;
A
#
# COMPACT_ATOMS: atom_id res chain seq x y z
N MET A 1 14.01 -2.19 11.93
CA MET A 1 12.54 -2.25 12.02
C MET A 1 11.98 -2.60 10.66
N LYS A 2 10.96 -3.45 10.60
CA LYS A 2 10.33 -3.88 9.35
C LYS A 2 8.90 -3.37 9.27
N ILE A 3 8.48 -2.87 8.12
CA ILE A 3 7.13 -2.37 7.86
C ILE A 3 6.56 -3.14 6.67
N GLY A 4 5.43 -3.84 6.88
CA GLY A 4 4.66 -4.46 5.81
C GLY A 4 3.89 -3.39 5.04
N LEU A 5 3.93 -3.48 3.70
CA LEU A 5 3.24 -2.55 2.81
C LEU A 5 2.21 -3.28 1.94
N LEU A 6 0.97 -2.82 1.99
CA LEU A 6 -0.17 -3.31 1.22
C LEU A 6 -0.80 -2.18 0.42
N ALA A 7 -1.42 -2.49 -0.71
CA ALA A 7 -2.27 -1.58 -1.47
C ALA A 7 -3.24 -2.35 -2.36
N ASP A 8 -4.30 -1.70 -2.81
CA ASP A 8 -5.19 -2.16 -3.89
C ASP A 8 -5.72 -3.58 -3.64
N ILE A 9 -6.38 -3.78 -2.50
CA ILE A 9 -6.92 -5.07 -2.03
C ILE A 9 -8.22 -5.40 -2.77
N HIS A 10 -9.04 -4.37 -3.04
CA HIS A 10 -10.26 -4.46 -3.85
C HIS A 10 -11.23 -5.57 -3.45
N GLY A 11 -11.39 -5.86 -2.16
CA GLY A 11 -12.33 -6.88 -1.69
C GLY A 11 -11.83 -8.33 -1.85
N ASP A 12 -10.53 -8.54 -2.07
CA ASP A 12 -9.90 -9.86 -2.09
C ASP A 12 -9.49 -10.27 -0.67
N TYR A 13 -10.45 -10.83 0.06
CA TYR A 13 -10.26 -11.22 1.44
C TYR A 13 -9.22 -12.33 1.61
N ALA A 14 -9.20 -13.32 0.71
CA ALA A 14 -8.26 -14.43 0.76
C ALA A 14 -6.82 -13.96 0.55
N ALA A 15 -6.60 -13.07 -0.42
CA ALA A 15 -5.30 -12.46 -0.64
C ALA A 15 -4.84 -11.64 0.57
N LEU A 16 -5.74 -10.85 1.17
CA LEU A 16 -5.44 -10.08 2.38
C LEU A 16 -5.03 -11.00 3.55
N GLN A 17 -5.80 -12.07 3.81
CA GLN A 17 -5.47 -13.03 4.88
C GLN A 17 -4.08 -13.65 4.67
N THR A 18 -3.78 -14.09 3.45
CA THR A 18 -2.48 -14.68 3.12
C THR A 18 -1.35 -13.68 3.31
N ALA A 19 -1.53 -12.43 2.86
CA ALA A 19 -0.52 -11.39 3.01
C ALA A 19 -0.26 -11.06 4.48
N LEU A 20 -1.31 -10.93 5.30
CA LEU A 20 -1.19 -10.67 6.74
C LEU A 20 -0.47 -11.81 7.46
N GLU A 21 -0.84 -13.06 7.18
CA GLU A 21 -0.18 -14.24 7.76
C GLU A 21 1.33 -14.23 7.44
N ARG A 22 1.69 -13.97 6.17
CA ARG A 22 3.10 -13.89 5.75
C ARG A 22 3.84 -12.73 6.42
N LEU A 23 3.24 -11.54 6.47
CA LEU A 23 3.85 -10.37 7.08
C LEU A 23 4.10 -10.58 8.59
N GLU A 24 3.12 -11.13 9.30
CA GLU A 24 3.19 -11.31 10.75
C GLU A 24 4.06 -12.52 11.15
N HIS A 25 3.80 -13.69 10.56
CA HIS A 25 4.39 -14.95 11.03
C HIS A 25 5.65 -15.37 10.29
N PHE A 26 5.84 -14.92 9.05
CA PHE A 26 7.03 -15.25 8.27
C PHE A 26 8.04 -14.11 8.26
N HIS A 27 7.61 -12.90 7.88
CA HIS A 27 8.51 -11.74 7.80
C HIS A 27 8.75 -11.07 9.15
N HIS A 28 7.85 -11.29 10.15
CA HIS A 28 7.91 -10.70 11.48
C HIS A 28 8.02 -9.17 11.41
N VAL A 29 7.06 -8.54 10.69
CA VAL A 29 7.01 -7.08 10.58
C VAL A 29 6.53 -6.44 11.88
N ASP A 30 7.06 -5.26 12.19
CA ASP A 30 6.70 -4.50 13.39
C ASP A 30 5.40 -3.70 13.19
N HIS A 31 5.13 -3.27 11.95
CA HIS A 31 3.96 -2.49 11.56
C HIS A 31 3.48 -2.89 10.17
N ILE A 32 2.19 -2.64 9.89
CA ILE A 32 1.59 -2.82 8.57
C ILE A 32 0.92 -1.50 8.16
N LEU A 33 1.18 -1.06 6.93
CA LEU A 33 0.57 0.13 6.31
C LEU A 33 -0.17 -0.30 5.03
N CYS A 34 -1.35 0.30 4.78
CA CYS A 34 -2.13 0.05 3.59
C CYS A 34 -2.39 1.34 2.82
N ALA A 35 -1.94 1.41 1.57
CA ALA A 35 -2.07 2.57 0.71
C ALA A 35 -3.43 2.68 -0.02
N GLY A 36 -4.51 2.14 0.56
CA GLY A 36 -5.89 2.35 0.11
C GLY A 36 -6.41 1.35 -0.92
N ASP A 37 -7.59 1.64 -1.43
CA ASP A 37 -8.41 0.78 -2.30
C ASP A 37 -8.71 -0.58 -1.67
N LEU A 38 -9.34 -0.53 -0.49
CA LEU A 38 -9.82 -1.73 0.21
C LEU A 38 -10.96 -2.41 -0.55
N VAL A 39 -11.81 -1.60 -1.21
CA VAL A 39 -13.04 -2.03 -1.86
C VAL A 39 -13.04 -1.75 -3.37
N GLY A 40 -14.13 -2.10 -4.07
CA GLY A 40 -14.42 -1.64 -5.44
C GLY A 40 -14.50 -2.73 -6.50
N ARG A 41 -14.02 -3.97 -6.30
CA ARG A 41 -13.95 -5.00 -7.35
C ARG A 41 -14.33 -6.40 -6.89
N GLY A 42 -13.66 -6.95 -5.91
CA GLY A 42 -13.84 -8.32 -5.43
C GLY A 42 -15.12 -8.55 -4.62
N PRO A 43 -15.45 -9.81 -4.34
CA PRO A 43 -16.74 -10.16 -3.75
C PRO A 43 -16.84 -9.94 -2.24
N GLU A 44 -15.70 -9.87 -1.51
CA GLU A 44 -15.69 -9.92 -0.05
C GLU A 44 -15.29 -8.58 0.59
N GLN A 45 -15.76 -7.49 0.02
CA GLN A 45 -15.41 -6.13 0.42
C GLN A 45 -15.68 -5.85 1.89
N GLU A 46 -16.85 -6.27 2.39
CA GLU A 46 -17.24 -6.10 3.80
C GLU A 46 -16.23 -6.77 4.75
N LYS A 47 -15.81 -8.00 4.44
CA LYS A 47 -14.83 -8.72 5.25
C LYS A 47 -13.45 -8.08 5.23
N VAL A 48 -13.04 -7.54 4.07
CA VAL A 48 -11.77 -6.81 3.95
C VAL A 48 -11.76 -5.59 4.86
N VAL A 49 -12.81 -4.76 4.78
CA VAL A 49 -12.93 -3.55 5.61
C VAL A 49 -12.98 -3.91 7.09
N GLU A 50 -13.76 -4.92 7.46
CA GLU A 50 -13.86 -5.40 8.83
C GLU A 50 -12.49 -5.86 9.38
N LEU A 51 -11.74 -6.66 8.61
CA LEU A 51 -10.44 -7.18 9.02
C LEU A 51 -9.41 -6.05 9.18
N ILE A 52 -9.33 -5.12 8.24
CA ILE A 52 -8.43 -3.95 8.32
C ILE A 52 -8.75 -3.11 9.56
N ARG A 53 -10.04 -2.84 9.80
CA ARG A 53 -10.51 -2.08 10.96
C ARG A 53 -10.21 -2.78 12.29
N GLN A 54 -10.52 -4.08 12.40
CA GLN A 54 -10.28 -4.89 13.61
C GLN A 54 -8.81 -5.03 13.96
N ARG A 55 -7.94 -5.07 12.93
CA ARG A 55 -6.48 -5.15 13.09
C ARG A 55 -5.84 -3.78 13.28
N GLU A 56 -6.63 -2.70 13.27
CA GLU A 56 -6.14 -1.32 13.40
C GLU A 56 -5.02 -0.98 12.43
N ILE A 57 -5.07 -1.55 11.21
CA ILE A 57 -4.04 -1.32 10.18
C ILE A 57 -4.14 0.13 9.70
N VAL A 58 -3.04 0.87 9.82
CA VAL A 58 -2.96 2.25 9.32
C VAL A 58 -3.21 2.27 7.82
N THR A 59 -4.29 2.95 7.41
CA THR A 59 -4.79 2.92 6.04
C THR A 59 -5.14 4.34 5.57
N VAL A 60 -4.80 4.66 4.33
CA VAL A 60 -5.27 5.88 3.65
C VAL A 60 -6.40 5.55 2.69
N LYS A 61 -7.23 6.53 2.38
CA LYS A 61 -8.36 6.39 1.47
C LYS A 61 -7.90 6.28 0.02
N GLY A 62 -8.28 5.19 -0.66
CA GLY A 62 -8.20 5.08 -2.11
C GLY A 62 -9.40 5.70 -2.82
N ASN A 63 -9.35 5.79 -4.14
CA ASN A 63 -10.46 6.36 -4.91
C ASN A 63 -11.70 5.44 -4.95
N HIS A 64 -11.52 4.12 -4.81
CA HIS A 64 -12.64 3.19 -4.71
C HIS A 64 -13.28 3.18 -3.32
N ASP A 65 -12.58 3.56 -2.28
CA ASP A 65 -13.08 3.61 -0.90
C ASP A 65 -14.14 4.70 -0.69
N GLU A 66 -14.25 5.67 -1.61
CA GLU A 66 -15.29 6.69 -1.60
C GLU A 66 -16.68 6.13 -1.98
N TRP A 67 -16.73 4.97 -2.64
CA TRP A 67 -17.96 4.36 -3.16
C TRP A 67 -18.61 3.37 -2.18
N GLY A 68 -18.39 3.54 -0.90
CA GLY A 68 -18.79 2.65 0.18
C GLY A 68 -20.31 2.56 0.43
N TYR A 69 -21.10 2.18 -0.58
CA TYR A 69 -22.52 1.87 -0.43
C TYR A 69 -22.72 0.38 -0.11
N GLY A 70 -23.62 0.10 0.83
CA GLY A 70 -24.03 -1.28 1.14
C GLY A 70 -23.22 -1.95 2.25
N PHE A 71 -22.37 -1.19 2.97
CA PHE A 71 -21.63 -1.68 4.13
C PHE A 71 -22.47 -1.57 5.42
N THR A 72 -22.08 -2.35 6.43
CA THR A 72 -22.57 -2.11 7.80
C THR A 72 -22.29 -0.68 8.23
N PRO A 73 -23.05 -0.10 9.18
CA PRO A 73 -22.83 1.26 9.65
C PRO A 73 -21.40 1.51 10.13
N GLU A 74 -20.80 0.54 10.82
CA GLU A 74 -19.44 0.61 11.37
C GLU A 74 -18.39 0.62 10.27
N ASN A 75 -18.49 -0.27 9.29
CA ASN A 75 -17.54 -0.36 8.18
C ASN A 75 -17.70 0.81 7.20
N GLY A 76 -18.95 1.25 6.97
CA GLY A 76 -19.21 2.46 6.20
C GLY A 76 -18.67 3.73 6.86
N ALA A 77 -18.75 3.84 8.20
CA ALA A 77 -18.14 4.94 8.94
C ALA A 77 -16.62 4.90 8.82
N PHE A 78 -16.01 3.73 9.04
CA PHE A 78 -14.56 3.54 8.89
C PHE A 78 -14.05 4.00 7.51
N LEU A 79 -14.68 3.57 6.41
CA LEU A 79 -14.30 3.98 5.05
C LEU A 79 -14.43 5.50 4.83
N ARG A 80 -15.52 6.12 5.35
CA ARG A 80 -15.69 7.58 5.24
C ARG A 80 -14.62 8.36 5.98
N ASP A 81 -14.18 7.84 7.12
CA ASP A 81 -13.24 8.52 8.03
C ASP A 81 -11.76 8.26 7.68
N LEU A 82 -11.47 7.38 6.71
CA LEU A 82 -10.11 7.16 6.23
C LEU A 82 -9.49 8.48 5.76
N PRO A 83 -8.26 8.80 6.21
CA PRO A 83 -7.54 9.99 5.76
C PRO A 83 -7.07 9.83 4.31
N ILE A 84 -7.01 10.94 3.56
CA ILE A 84 -6.47 10.95 2.17
C ILE A 84 -4.94 10.73 2.16
N ASN A 85 -4.27 11.14 3.22
CA ASN A 85 -2.84 10.91 3.41
C ASN A 85 -2.54 10.67 4.89
N TRP A 86 -1.40 10.08 5.15
CA TRP A 86 -0.91 9.80 6.49
C TRP A 86 0.60 9.99 6.54
N GLN A 87 1.12 10.45 7.68
CA GLN A 87 2.57 10.55 7.91
C GLN A 87 2.91 10.07 9.32
N GLY A 88 4.00 9.29 9.43
CA GLY A 88 4.52 8.80 10.69
C GLY A 88 6.04 8.69 10.68
N ASN A 89 6.62 8.37 11.85
CA ASN A 89 8.07 8.18 11.99
C ASN A 89 8.35 6.78 12.54
N PHE A 90 9.25 6.06 11.87
CA PHE A 90 9.66 4.71 12.24
C PHE A 90 11.19 4.64 12.29
N ALA A 91 11.75 4.37 13.46
CA ALA A 91 13.19 4.27 13.68
C ALA A 91 13.98 5.48 13.12
N GLY A 92 13.39 6.69 13.21
CA GLY A 92 14.01 7.93 12.71
C GLY A 92 13.69 8.25 11.24
N SER A 93 13.07 7.33 10.47
CA SER A 93 12.66 7.59 9.09
C SER A 93 11.23 8.11 9.03
N SER A 94 11.02 9.24 8.34
CA SER A 94 9.71 9.82 8.09
C SER A 94 9.06 9.15 6.88
N VAL A 95 7.88 8.51 7.09
CA VAL A 95 7.11 7.83 6.05
C VAL A 95 5.84 8.63 5.77
N PHE A 96 5.67 9.07 4.52
CA PHE A 96 4.43 9.65 4.03
C PHE A 96 3.71 8.64 3.15
N MET A 97 2.40 8.47 3.34
CA MET A 97 1.58 7.54 2.57
C MET A 97 0.35 8.26 2.00
N CYS A 98 0.07 8.01 0.72
CA CYS A 98 -1.18 8.38 0.05
C CYS A 98 -1.51 7.32 -1.00
N HIS A 99 -2.76 7.29 -1.50
CA HIS A 99 -3.14 6.25 -2.46
C HIS A 99 -2.58 6.53 -3.87
N GLY A 100 -2.88 7.67 -4.46
CA GLY A 100 -2.43 8.04 -5.80
C GLY A 100 -1.09 8.77 -5.79
N LYS A 101 -1.11 10.09 -5.87
CA LYS A 101 0.06 10.95 -5.69
C LYS A 101 -0.23 12.01 -4.63
N PRO A 102 0.77 12.61 -3.99
CA PRO A 102 0.54 13.65 -3.00
C PRO A 102 -0.42 14.72 -3.49
N GLY A 103 -1.51 14.93 -2.73
CA GLY A 103 -2.59 15.86 -3.04
C GLY A 103 -3.65 15.36 -4.03
N ASN A 104 -3.57 14.12 -4.50
CA ASN A 104 -4.58 13.57 -5.42
C ASN A 104 -4.64 12.04 -5.36
N ASN A 105 -5.80 11.46 -4.99
CA ASN A 105 -6.01 10.00 -4.89
C ASN A 105 -6.51 9.33 -6.19
N ILE A 106 -6.79 10.12 -7.24
CA ILE A 106 -7.30 9.62 -8.54
C ILE A 106 -6.17 9.43 -9.56
N TRP A 107 -5.08 10.21 -9.45
CA TRP A 107 -3.96 10.14 -10.38
C TRP A 107 -2.81 9.36 -9.78
N GLY A 108 -2.45 8.25 -10.42
CA GLY A 108 -1.31 7.42 -10.01
C GLY A 108 0.05 8.06 -10.30
N LEU A 109 1.06 7.55 -9.59
CA LEU A 109 2.47 7.87 -9.82
C LEU A 109 3.10 6.75 -10.65
N TYR A 110 3.39 7.03 -11.93
CA TYR A 110 3.99 6.07 -12.86
C TYR A 110 5.46 6.41 -13.09
N ARG A 111 6.35 5.40 -13.06
CA ARG A 111 7.81 5.60 -13.26
C ARG A 111 8.11 6.37 -14.52
N ASP A 112 7.47 6.04 -15.63
CA ASP A 112 7.74 6.64 -16.94
C ASP A 112 7.26 8.11 -17.05
N HIS A 113 6.46 8.57 -16.09
CA HIS A 113 5.89 9.92 -16.09
C HIS A 113 6.57 10.85 -15.07
N VAL A 114 7.58 10.38 -14.33
CA VAL A 114 8.25 11.17 -13.29
C VAL A 114 9.76 11.07 -13.41
N SER A 115 10.43 12.20 -13.21
CA SER A 115 11.89 12.25 -13.12
C SER A 115 12.36 12.12 -11.67
N ASP A 116 13.60 11.70 -11.47
CA ASP A 116 14.24 11.66 -10.15
C ASP A 116 14.26 13.04 -9.49
N THR A 117 14.42 14.10 -10.28
CA THR A 117 14.32 15.49 -9.80
C THR A 117 12.95 15.79 -9.20
N LEU A 118 11.88 15.41 -9.88
CA LEU A 118 10.51 15.61 -9.38
C LEU A 118 10.26 14.81 -8.11
N LEU A 119 10.73 13.55 -8.05
CA LEU A 119 10.59 12.72 -6.86
C LEU A 119 11.36 13.30 -5.67
N ASN A 120 12.58 13.81 -5.88
CA ASN A 120 13.34 14.51 -4.84
C ASN A 120 12.60 15.74 -4.32
N MET A 121 12.02 16.55 -5.21
CA MET A 121 11.20 17.71 -4.83
C MET A 121 9.98 17.30 -4.02
N MET A 122 9.29 16.23 -4.42
CA MET A 122 8.14 15.69 -3.67
C MET A 122 8.54 15.29 -2.26
N LEU A 123 9.56 14.45 -2.10
CA LEU A 123 10.05 14.01 -0.78
C LEU A 123 10.46 15.20 0.08
N GLY A 124 11.19 16.16 -0.48
CA GLY A 124 11.61 17.37 0.22
C GLY A 124 10.42 18.22 0.69
N SER A 125 9.40 18.41 -0.14
CA SER A 125 8.20 19.19 0.22
C SER A 125 7.35 18.50 1.28
N LEU A 126 7.30 17.17 1.27
CA LEU A 126 6.61 16.35 2.27
C LEU A 126 7.43 16.18 3.56
N ARG A 127 8.71 16.53 3.54
CA ARG A 127 9.67 16.22 4.64
C ARG A 127 9.66 14.74 4.99
N ALA A 128 9.68 13.90 3.96
CA ALA A 128 9.61 12.45 4.09
C ALA A 128 10.84 11.78 3.48
N ASP A 129 11.34 10.75 4.16
CA ASP A 129 12.39 9.85 3.65
C ASP A 129 11.79 8.76 2.76
N VAL A 130 10.51 8.43 2.99
CA VAL A 130 9.77 7.41 2.25
C VAL A 130 8.42 7.97 1.80
N LEU A 131 8.12 7.81 0.51
CA LEU A 131 6.76 8.02 -0.04
C LEU A 131 6.19 6.66 -0.45
N VAL A 132 5.10 6.25 0.20
CA VAL A 132 4.34 5.04 -0.16
C VAL A 132 3.09 5.43 -0.95
N VAL A 133 2.88 4.78 -2.10
CA VAL A 133 1.72 4.98 -2.97
C VAL A 133 1.11 3.64 -3.40
N GLY A 134 -0.11 3.66 -3.97
CA GLY A 134 -0.81 2.53 -4.58
C GLY A 134 -1.34 2.88 -5.96
N HIS A 135 -2.64 2.59 -6.24
CA HIS A 135 -3.45 3.02 -7.37
C HIS A 135 -3.07 2.43 -8.74
N THR A 136 -1.79 2.37 -9.07
CA THR A 136 -1.35 1.93 -10.40
C THR A 136 -1.38 0.41 -10.57
N HIS A 137 -1.43 -0.35 -9.48
CA HIS A 137 -1.27 -1.80 -9.39
C HIS A 137 0.10 -2.30 -9.91
N VAL A 138 1.01 -1.39 -10.21
CA VAL A 138 2.35 -1.71 -10.73
C VAL A 138 3.36 -1.50 -9.61
N PRO A 139 4.06 -2.54 -9.18
CA PRO A 139 5.13 -2.40 -8.19
C PRO A 139 6.18 -1.40 -8.63
N MET A 140 6.70 -0.63 -7.69
CA MET A 140 7.73 0.37 -7.98
C MET A 140 8.60 0.60 -6.74
N TYR A 141 9.91 0.60 -6.94
CA TYR A 141 10.88 1.03 -5.94
C TYR A 141 11.91 1.93 -6.59
N ILE A 142 11.92 3.20 -6.22
CA ILE A 142 12.82 4.20 -6.77
C ILE A 142 13.58 4.86 -5.63
N ARG A 143 14.89 4.72 -5.65
CA ARG A 143 15.79 5.44 -4.74
C ARG A 143 16.26 6.71 -5.41
N VAL A 144 16.10 7.82 -4.71
CA VAL A 144 16.59 9.14 -5.11
C VAL A 144 17.44 9.74 -3.98
N ALA A 145 18.03 10.93 -4.20
CA ALA A 145 18.93 11.53 -3.22
C ALA A 145 18.30 11.76 -1.84
N ASN A 146 17.03 12.16 -1.80
CA ASN A 146 16.31 12.49 -0.56
C ASN A 146 15.56 11.31 0.07
N GLY A 147 15.59 10.10 -0.52
CA GLY A 147 14.89 8.96 0.05
C GLY A 147 14.42 7.96 -0.99
N VAL A 148 13.26 7.32 -0.73
CA VAL A 148 12.70 6.30 -1.61
C VAL A 148 11.20 6.52 -1.87
N VAL A 149 10.76 6.12 -3.08
CA VAL A 149 9.34 6.08 -3.46
C VAL A 149 8.97 4.63 -3.74
N ILE A 150 7.88 4.16 -3.12
CA ILE A 150 7.50 2.75 -3.11
C ILE A 150 6.03 2.62 -3.51
N ASN A 151 5.75 1.69 -4.42
CA ASN A 151 4.42 1.13 -4.63
C ASN A 151 4.53 -0.39 -4.43
N PRO A 152 3.81 -1.01 -3.47
CA PRO A 152 3.89 -2.45 -3.24
C PRO A 152 3.15 -3.27 -4.31
N GLY A 153 2.52 -2.62 -5.30
CA GLY A 153 1.63 -3.26 -6.26
C GLY A 153 0.22 -3.45 -5.71
N SER A 154 -0.48 -4.46 -6.20
CA SER A 154 -1.86 -4.78 -5.81
C SER A 154 -1.95 -6.18 -5.24
N LEU A 155 -2.73 -6.37 -4.17
CA LEU A 155 -3.07 -7.70 -3.65
C LEU A 155 -4.13 -8.41 -4.49
N TYR A 156 -4.94 -7.67 -5.23
CA TYR A 156 -6.10 -8.18 -5.95
C TYR A 156 -5.74 -9.24 -7.00
N THR A 157 -6.39 -10.40 -6.95
CA THR A 157 -6.04 -11.58 -7.75
C THR A 157 -7.07 -11.92 -8.84
N PHE A 158 -8.26 -11.31 -8.86
CA PHE A 158 -9.39 -11.72 -9.70
C PHE A 158 -9.48 -11.03 -11.07
N ASP A 159 -8.64 -10.05 -11.39
CA ASP A 159 -8.79 -9.31 -12.63
C ASP A 159 -7.92 -9.90 -13.76
N SER A 160 -8.59 -10.41 -14.81
CA SER A 160 -7.93 -10.87 -16.03
C SER A 160 -7.72 -9.78 -17.08
N ILE A 161 -8.26 -8.57 -16.86
CA ILE A 161 -8.29 -7.49 -17.85
C ILE A 161 -7.25 -6.40 -17.56
N ARG A 162 -6.85 -6.25 -16.28
CA ARG A 162 -5.84 -5.27 -15.87
C ARG A 162 -4.64 -5.95 -15.24
N VAL A 163 -3.49 -5.31 -15.37
CA VAL A 163 -2.28 -5.76 -14.69
C VAL A 163 -2.52 -5.69 -13.19
N THR A 164 -2.62 -6.85 -12.56
CA THR A 164 -2.57 -7.02 -11.12
C THR A 164 -1.25 -7.71 -10.81
N SER A 165 -0.53 -7.22 -9.84
CA SER A 165 0.80 -7.77 -9.54
C SER A 165 0.77 -8.91 -8.54
N HIS A 166 -0.33 -9.06 -7.78
CA HIS A 166 -0.49 -10.03 -6.68
C HIS A 166 0.62 -9.92 -5.63
N THR A 167 1.02 -8.68 -5.31
CA THR A 167 2.22 -8.42 -4.52
C THR A 167 1.94 -7.65 -3.23
N TYR A 168 2.85 -7.81 -2.29
CA TYR A 168 3.00 -7.02 -1.08
C TYR A 168 4.49 -6.76 -0.83
N GLY A 169 4.81 -5.85 0.08
CA GLY A 169 6.20 -5.50 0.32
C GLY A 169 6.61 -5.47 1.79
N VAL A 170 7.91 -5.53 2.02
CA VAL A 170 8.55 -5.31 3.32
C VAL A 170 9.59 -4.22 3.18
N LEU A 171 9.39 -3.13 3.92
CA LEU A 171 10.33 -2.02 4.00
C LEU A 171 11.17 -2.13 5.27
N HIS A 172 12.49 -2.06 5.13
CA HIS A 172 13.43 -2.02 6.24
C HIS A 172 13.84 -0.58 6.53
N VAL A 173 13.63 -0.11 7.74
CA VAL A 173 14.04 1.22 8.21
C VAL A 173 15.02 1.12 9.37
N PRO A 174 16.03 1.98 9.46
CA PRO A 174 16.28 3.19 8.68
C PRO A 174 17.01 2.98 7.34
N GLU A 175 17.36 1.75 6.94
CA GLU A 175 18.16 1.44 5.75
C GLU A 175 17.46 1.81 4.44
N LEU A 176 16.13 1.97 4.48
CA LEU A 176 15.23 2.24 3.35
C LEU A 176 15.34 1.17 2.26
N GLN A 177 15.60 -0.09 2.64
CA GLN A 177 15.62 -1.23 1.73
C GLN A 177 14.20 -1.79 1.60
N PHE A 178 13.82 -2.17 0.39
CA PHE A 178 12.50 -2.69 0.09
C PHE A 178 12.60 -4.05 -0.58
N GLU A 179 11.82 -5.00 -0.10
CA GLU A 179 11.66 -6.34 -0.67
C GLU A 179 10.21 -6.51 -1.12
N LEU A 180 10.04 -6.94 -2.35
CA LEU A 180 8.75 -7.23 -2.96
C LEU A 180 8.50 -8.74 -2.96
N PHE A 181 7.27 -9.15 -2.62
CA PHE A 181 6.88 -10.57 -2.57
C PHE A 181 5.61 -10.78 -3.38
N ASP A 182 5.56 -11.88 -4.13
CA ASP A 182 4.39 -12.33 -4.87
C ASP A 182 3.60 -13.34 -4.04
N LEU A 183 2.28 -13.17 -3.94
CA LEU A 183 1.39 -14.08 -3.22
C LEU A 183 1.34 -15.49 -3.81
N THR A 184 1.65 -15.64 -5.09
CA THR A 184 1.62 -16.94 -5.79
C THR A 184 2.89 -17.76 -5.59
N THR A 185 3.94 -17.15 -5.02
CA THR A 185 5.24 -17.81 -4.78
C THR A 185 5.51 -18.04 -3.29
N GLU A 186 6.57 -18.78 -3.00
CA GLU A 186 7.01 -18.99 -1.62
C GLU A 186 7.40 -17.67 -0.95
N PRO A 187 7.00 -17.44 0.33
CA PRO A 187 7.23 -16.18 1.01
C PRO A 187 8.72 -15.87 1.28
N SER A 188 9.58 -16.87 1.23
CA SER A 188 11.03 -16.71 1.42
C SER A 188 11.77 -16.13 0.21
N ARG A 189 11.09 -16.00 -0.92
CA ARG A 189 11.72 -15.59 -2.17
C ARG A 189 11.17 -14.24 -2.62
N PRO A 190 11.90 -13.15 -2.36
CA PRO A 190 11.52 -11.85 -2.93
C PRO A 190 11.60 -11.88 -4.45
N VAL A 191 10.68 -11.18 -5.10
CA VAL A 191 10.77 -10.93 -6.54
C VAL A 191 11.68 -9.74 -6.80
N PRO A 192 12.33 -9.65 -7.98
CA PRO A 192 13.15 -8.50 -8.32
C PRO A 192 12.33 -7.20 -8.20
N ASN A 193 12.90 -6.19 -7.57
CA ASN A 193 12.30 -4.85 -7.56
C ASN A 193 12.31 -4.29 -8.98
N PRO A 194 11.18 -3.78 -9.47
CA PRO A 194 11.07 -3.20 -10.80
C PRO A 194 11.77 -1.84 -10.91
#